data_38a8484231a1b5cf0572aaaaf56e645e
#
_entry.id   38a8484231a1b5cf0572aaaaf56e645e
#
_cell.length_a   1.000
_cell.length_b   1.000
_cell.length_c   1.000
_cell.angle_alpha   90.00
_cell.angle_beta   90.00
_cell.angle_gamma   90.00
#
_symmetry.space_group_name_H-M   'P 1'
#
loop_
_entity.id
_entity.type
_entity.pdbx_description
1 polymer ?
#
loop_
_entity_poly.entity_id
_entity_poly.type
_entity_poly.pdbx_seq_one_letter_code
_entity_poly.pdbx_strand_id
1 'polypeptide(L)'
;DHQTGWPSHGSQFENAIEMDMESFDQNGGREKLSDMMKELENSDVIDSRHVSDIFSGLFYNKRDMRMTIEKIYYEQGAAFYGHKDSYWNGTAGPQKAVEGEIFANLFAIYTENNKEIVGFIEKWFPRLTDKFKWILEN
;
A
#
# COMPACT_ATOMS: atom_id res chain seq x y z
N ASP A 1 -3.90 2.11 22.27
CA ASP A 1 -3.96 1.42 22.61
C ASP A 1 -3.71 0.62 23.11
N HIS A 2 -3.86 0.60 23.57
CA HIS A 2 -3.45 -0.36 23.95
C HIS A 2 -3.86 -1.38 23.82
N GLN A 3 -4.46 -1.36 24.14
CA GLN A 3 -4.69 -2.72 24.05
C GLN A 3 -4.10 -3.29 22.81
N THR A 4 -4.08 -2.64 21.78
CA THR A 4 -3.42 -3.06 20.57
C THR A 4 -2.07 -2.40 20.40
N GLY A 5 -1.80 -1.43 21.21
CA GLY A 5 -0.62 -0.60 21.03
C GLY A 5 -0.67 0.30 19.81
N TRP A 6 -1.78 0.25 19.08
CA TRP A 6 -1.87 0.98 17.82
C TRP A 6 -1.65 2.48 17.96
N PRO A 7 -2.28 3.18 18.94
CA PRO A 7 -2.04 4.62 19.02
C PRO A 7 -0.58 4.99 19.25
N SER A 8 0.17 4.16 19.98
CA SER A 8 1.58 4.45 20.23
C SER A 8 2.47 4.13 19.04
N HIS A 9 1.99 3.29 18.12
CA HIS A 9 2.77 2.88 16.95
C HIS A 9 2.32 3.59 15.66
N GLY A 10 1.20 4.30 15.70
CA GLY A 10 0.61 4.91 14.51
C GLY A 10 1.55 5.85 13.80
N SER A 11 2.22 6.75 14.55
CA SER A 11 3.13 7.71 13.94
C SER A 11 4.34 7.03 13.29
N GLN A 12 4.79 5.91 13.86
CA GLN A 12 5.90 5.16 13.27
C GLN A 12 5.50 4.49 11.98
N PHE A 13 4.29 3.95 11.93
CA PHE A 13 3.76 3.35 10.71
C PHE A 13 3.57 4.41 9.62
N GLU A 14 3.03 5.55 10.01
CA GLU A 14 2.87 6.69 9.11
C GLU A 14 4.21 7.11 8.51
N ASN A 15 5.25 7.21 9.33
CA ASN A 15 6.58 7.56 8.86
C ASN A 15 7.11 6.54 7.86
N ALA A 16 6.87 5.26 8.12
CA ALA A 16 7.30 4.21 7.20
C ALA A 16 6.60 4.33 5.85
N ILE A 17 5.30 4.62 5.85
CA ILE A 17 4.55 4.87 4.64
C ILE A 17 5.15 6.03 3.87
N GLU A 18 5.39 7.15 4.55
CA GLU A 18 5.93 8.35 3.92
C GLU A 18 7.30 8.09 3.30
N MET A 19 8.17 7.37 4.01
CA MET A 19 9.51 7.07 3.50
C MET A 19 9.46 6.22 2.24
N ASP A 20 8.60 5.22 2.21
CA ASP A 20 8.46 4.40 1.00
C ASP A 20 7.86 5.22 -0.14
N MET A 21 6.89 6.08 0.16
CA MET A 21 6.26 6.90 -0.87
C MET A 21 7.18 7.96 -1.43
N GLU A 22 8.04 8.53 -0.58
CA GLU A 22 9.03 9.51 -1.05
C GLU A 22 9.95 8.92 -2.12
N SER A 23 10.23 7.63 -2.04
CA SER A 23 11.08 6.99 -3.03
C SER A 23 10.50 7.03 -4.44
N PHE A 24 9.18 7.21 -4.56
CA PHE A 24 8.53 7.34 -5.86
C PHE A 24 8.49 8.79 -6.33
N ASP A 25 8.78 9.76 -5.46
CA ASP A 25 8.76 11.18 -5.79
C ASP A 25 10.15 11.74 -6.09
N GLN A 26 11.21 11.00 -5.76
CA GLN A 26 12.58 11.45 -5.96
C GLN A 26 13.04 11.21 -7.41
N ASN A 27 14.25 11.68 -7.72
CA ASN A 27 14.86 11.42 -9.01
C ASN A 27 14.87 9.91 -9.26
N GLY A 28 14.37 9.49 -10.42
CA GLY A 28 14.26 8.08 -10.73
C GLY A 28 12.96 7.44 -10.23
N GLY A 29 12.13 8.19 -9.54
CA GLY A 29 10.86 7.69 -9.02
C GLY A 29 9.92 7.20 -10.11
N ARG A 30 9.96 7.85 -11.27
CA ARG A 30 9.15 7.41 -12.42
C ARG A 30 9.60 6.07 -12.94
N GLU A 31 10.91 5.83 -12.94
CA GLU A 31 11.44 4.53 -13.35
C GLU A 31 11.03 3.46 -12.35
N LYS A 32 11.08 3.78 -11.07
CA LYS A 32 10.65 2.86 -10.02
C LYS A 32 9.19 2.49 -10.19
N LEU A 33 8.33 3.48 -10.43
CA LEU A 33 6.91 3.22 -10.66
C LEU A 33 6.71 2.35 -11.90
N SER A 34 7.41 2.66 -12.99
CA SER A 34 7.32 1.91 -14.21
C SER A 34 7.75 0.47 -14.02
N ASP A 35 8.85 0.25 -13.30
CA ASP A 35 9.35 -1.10 -13.04
C ASP A 35 8.38 -1.89 -12.18
N MET A 36 7.80 -1.26 -11.17
CA MET A 36 6.79 -1.90 -10.35
C MET A 36 5.57 -2.29 -11.18
N MET A 37 5.15 -1.41 -12.08
CA MET A 37 3.99 -1.69 -12.94
C MET A 37 4.28 -2.84 -13.90
N LYS A 38 5.50 -2.93 -14.43
CA LYS A 38 5.87 -4.04 -15.31
C LYS A 38 5.83 -5.37 -14.56
N GLU A 39 6.31 -5.39 -13.34
CA GLU A 39 6.25 -6.60 -12.53
C GLU A 39 4.80 -6.97 -12.24
N LEU A 40 3.99 -5.99 -11.91
CA LEU A 40 2.58 -6.19 -11.63
C LEU A 40 1.83 -6.77 -12.83
N GLU A 41 2.09 -6.23 -14.04
CA GLU A 41 1.47 -6.73 -15.27
C GLU A 41 1.81 -8.19 -15.56
N ASN A 42 2.97 -8.63 -15.11
CA ASN A 42 3.48 -9.96 -15.45
C ASN A 42 3.35 -10.96 -14.32
N SER A 43 2.52 -10.65 -13.32
CA SER A 43 2.34 -11.55 -12.19
C SER A 43 0.88 -11.58 -11.76
N ASP A 44 0.52 -12.63 -11.02
CA ASP A 44 -0.83 -12.78 -10.49
C ASP A 44 -1.12 -11.84 -9.32
N VAL A 45 -0.12 -11.08 -8.89
CA VAL A 45 -0.29 -10.08 -7.82
C VAL A 45 -1.36 -9.06 -8.20
N ILE A 46 -1.50 -8.75 -9.47
CA ILE A 46 -2.51 -7.80 -9.95
C ILE A 46 -3.93 -8.25 -9.61
N ASP A 47 -4.14 -9.53 -9.40
CA ASP A 47 -5.46 -10.06 -9.04
C ASP A 47 -5.75 -9.99 -7.55
N SER A 48 -4.78 -9.56 -6.74
CA SER A 48 -4.98 -9.47 -5.30
C SER A 48 -5.80 -8.24 -4.94
N ARG A 49 -6.93 -8.49 -4.29
CA ARG A 49 -7.77 -7.42 -3.76
C ARG A 49 -7.02 -6.56 -2.74
N HIS A 50 -6.25 -7.23 -1.88
CA HIS A 50 -5.52 -6.52 -0.82
C HIS A 50 -4.45 -5.60 -1.37
N VAL A 51 -3.78 -6.01 -2.44
CA VAL A 51 -2.76 -5.17 -3.07
C VAL A 51 -3.40 -3.91 -3.67
N SER A 52 -4.52 -4.04 -4.37
CA SER A 52 -5.17 -2.86 -4.93
C SER A 52 -5.69 -1.93 -3.85
N ASP A 53 -6.20 -2.46 -2.75
CA ASP A 53 -6.60 -1.63 -1.61
C ASP A 53 -5.42 -0.86 -1.03
N ILE A 54 -4.27 -1.52 -0.91
CA ILE A 54 -3.06 -0.88 -0.41
C ILE A 54 -2.65 0.25 -1.35
N PHE A 55 -2.68 0.01 -2.66
CA PHE A 55 -2.35 1.05 -3.63
C PHE A 55 -3.26 2.27 -3.50
N SER A 56 -4.56 2.06 -3.29
CA SER A 56 -5.48 3.19 -3.18
C SER A 56 -5.16 4.05 -1.97
N GLY A 57 -4.70 3.45 -0.88
CA GLY A 57 -4.31 4.20 0.30
C GLY A 57 -2.96 4.88 0.16
N LEU A 58 -1.97 4.14 -0.36
CA LEU A 58 -0.62 4.68 -0.52
C LEU A 58 -0.59 5.85 -1.49
N PHE A 59 -1.36 5.77 -2.56
CA PHE A 59 -1.38 6.81 -3.59
C PHE A 59 -2.55 7.77 -3.41
N TYR A 60 -3.13 7.81 -2.22
CA TYR A 60 -4.10 8.83 -1.86
C TYR A 60 -3.45 10.20 -2.04
N ASN A 61 -4.12 11.12 -2.71
CA ASN A 61 -3.62 12.45 -3.06
C ASN A 61 -2.44 12.45 -4.03
N LYS A 62 -2.11 11.30 -4.62
CA LYS A 62 -1.09 11.21 -5.66
C LYS A 62 -1.77 10.78 -6.94
N ARG A 63 -2.63 11.65 -7.43
CA ARG A 63 -3.59 11.34 -8.49
C ARG A 63 -2.95 10.78 -9.76
N ASP A 64 -1.86 11.41 -10.22
CA ASP A 64 -1.22 10.99 -11.46
C ASP A 64 -0.68 9.57 -11.38
N MET A 65 -0.03 9.27 -10.26
CA MET A 65 0.50 7.92 -10.04
C MET A 65 -0.61 6.90 -9.92
N ARG A 66 -1.67 7.26 -9.18
CA ARG A 66 -2.81 6.37 -9.00
C ARG A 66 -3.50 6.08 -10.34
N MET A 67 -3.65 7.10 -11.20
CA MET A 67 -4.25 6.90 -12.51
C MET A 67 -3.42 5.96 -13.37
N THR A 68 -2.10 6.07 -13.27
CA THR A 68 -1.21 5.15 -13.98
C THR A 68 -1.44 3.71 -13.54
N ILE A 69 -1.56 3.49 -12.24
CA ILE A 69 -1.79 2.16 -11.67
C ILE A 69 -3.15 1.63 -12.13
N GLU A 70 -4.20 2.45 -12.00
CA GLU A 70 -5.54 2.02 -12.38
C GLU A 70 -5.63 1.67 -13.86
N LYS A 71 -4.89 2.40 -14.70
CA LYS A 71 -4.85 2.13 -16.12
C LYS A 71 -4.30 0.74 -16.42
N ILE A 72 -3.23 0.34 -15.72
CA ILE A 72 -2.67 -0.99 -15.89
C ILE A 72 -3.69 -2.07 -15.49
N TYR A 73 -4.37 -1.88 -14.37
CA TYR A 73 -5.43 -2.81 -13.98
C TYR A 73 -6.50 -2.93 -15.04
N TYR A 74 -6.93 -1.78 -15.57
CA TYR A 74 -7.95 -1.77 -16.61
C TYR A 74 -7.47 -2.52 -17.87
N GLU A 75 -6.25 -2.25 -18.29
CA GLU A 75 -5.69 -2.86 -19.49
C GLU A 75 -5.51 -4.37 -19.36
N GLN A 76 -5.23 -4.83 -18.16
CA GLN A 76 -5.07 -6.26 -17.88
C GLN A 76 -6.39 -6.96 -17.56
N GLY A 77 -7.50 -6.22 -17.54
CA GLY A 77 -8.79 -6.80 -17.19
C GLY A 77 -8.91 -7.20 -15.75
N ALA A 78 -8.10 -6.59 -14.87
CA ALA A 78 -8.13 -6.88 -13.44
C ALA A 78 -8.95 -5.83 -12.71
N ALA A 79 -9.59 -6.25 -11.61
CA ALA A 79 -10.40 -5.34 -10.81
C ALA A 79 -9.53 -4.55 -9.84
N PHE A 80 -9.73 -3.25 -9.79
CA PHE A 80 -9.08 -2.40 -8.80
C PHE A 80 -10.08 -2.12 -7.70
N TYR A 81 -9.87 -2.76 -6.55
CA TYR A 81 -10.82 -2.69 -5.42
C TYR A 81 -10.60 -1.51 -4.49
N GLY A 82 -9.70 -0.61 -4.86
CA GLY A 82 -9.38 0.52 -4.00
C GLY A 82 -10.53 1.50 -3.81
N HIS A 83 -10.42 2.29 -2.76
CA HIS A 83 -11.40 3.32 -2.44
C HIS A 83 -11.11 4.60 -3.19
N LYS A 84 -12.17 5.38 -3.45
CA LYS A 84 -12.03 6.72 -4.01
C LYS A 84 -11.52 7.68 -2.94
N ASP A 85 -10.96 8.81 -3.38
CA ASP A 85 -10.44 9.79 -2.45
C ASP A 85 -11.47 10.25 -1.42
N SER A 86 -12.74 10.33 -1.82
CA SER A 86 -13.80 10.75 -0.91
C SER A 86 -13.96 9.82 0.30
N TYR A 87 -13.63 8.55 0.14
CA TYR A 87 -13.68 7.59 1.24
C TYR A 87 -12.73 7.99 2.38
N TRP A 88 -11.57 8.54 2.03
CA TRP A 88 -10.53 8.84 2.99
C TRP A 88 -10.81 10.10 3.81
N ASN A 89 -11.80 10.88 3.42
CA ASN A 89 -12.19 12.10 4.12
C ASN A 89 -13.22 11.82 5.23
N GLY A 90 -13.09 10.68 5.88
CA GLY A 90 -14.01 10.27 6.94
C GLY A 90 -13.74 10.94 8.28
N THR A 91 -14.42 10.45 9.31
CA THR A 91 -14.47 11.08 10.62
C THR A 91 -13.13 11.16 11.35
N ALA A 92 -12.24 10.22 11.10
CA ALA A 92 -10.95 10.19 11.79
C ALA A 92 -9.88 10.99 11.06
N GLY A 93 -10.23 11.53 9.89
CA GLY A 93 -9.28 12.23 9.03
C GLY A 93 -8.62 11.27 8.05
N PRO A 94 -8.16 11.81 6.90
CA PRO A 94 -7.63 10.96 5.82
C PRO A 94 -6.44 10.11 6.24
N GLN A 95 -5.52 10.69 7.00
CA GLN A 95 -4.28 10.00 7.34
C GLN A 95 -4.53 8.74 8.17
N LYS A 96 -5.39 8.82 9.16
CA LYS A 96 -5.70 7.67 10.01
C LYS A 96 -6.46 6.60 9.26
N ALA A 97 -7.37 7.01 8.36
CA ALA A 97 -8.10 6.04 7.55
C ALA A 97 -7.15 5.27 6.64
N VAL A 98 -6.20 5.97 6.01
CA VAL A 98 -5.21 5.36 5.14
C VAL A 98 -4.37 4.34 5.92
N GLU A 99 -3.84 4.74 7.07
CA GLU A 99 -3.00 3.85 7.87
C GLU A 99 -3.74 2.60 8.30
N GLY A 100 -4.97 2.76 8.76
CA GLY A 100 -5.77 1.64 9.21
C GLY A 100 -6.05 0.64 8.11
N GLU A 101 -6.41 1.14 6.91
CA GLU A 101 -6.68 0.26 5.77
C GLU A 101 -5.42 -0.46 5.31
N ILE A 102 -4.29 0.24 5.25
CA ILE A 102 -3.05 -0.40 4.84
C ILE A 102 -2.64 -1.47 5.84
N PHE A 103 -2.74 -1.17 7.13
CA PHE A 103 -2.40 -2.14 8.17
C PHE A 103 -3.28 -3.38 8.05
N ALA A 104 -4.59 -3.19 7.90
CA ALA A 104 -5.54 -4.31 7.79
C ALA A 104 -5.26 -5.17 6.56
N ASN A 105 -4.95 -4.55 5.42
CA ASN A 105 -4.66 -5.30 4.21
C ASN A 105 -3.33 -6.04 4.30
N LEU A 106 -2.32 -5.45 4.94
CA LEU A 106 -1.06 -6.16 5.20
C LEU A 106 -1.29 -7.37 6.09
N PHE A 107 -2.10 -7.20 7.13
CA PHE A 107 -2.43 -8.31 8.02
C PHE A 107 -3.05 -9.47 7.23
N ALA A 108 -3.97 -9.15 6.33
CA ALA A 108 -4.60 -10.16 5.50
C ALA A 108 -3.59 -10.84 4.57
N ILE A 109 -2.71 -10.06 3.94
CA ILE A 109 -1.69 -10.61 3.03
C ILE A 109 -0.77 -11.57 3.76
N TYR A 110 -0.29 -11.19 4.96
CA TYR A 110 0.60 -12.07 5.71
C TYR A 110 -0.12 -13.29 6.27
N THR A 111 -1.40 -13.15 6.61
CA THR A 111 -2.20 -14.28 7.08
C THR A 111 -2.42 -15.30 5.96
N GLU A 112 -2.71 -14.84 4.75
CA GLU A 112 -2.88 -15.72 3.59
C GLU A 112 -1.57 -16.38 3.17
N ASN A 113 -0.46 -15.72 3.47
CA ASN A 113 0.88 -16.25 3.23
C ASN A 113 1.12 -16.67 1.77
N ASN A 114 0.62 -15.86 0.84
CA ASN A 114 0.93 -16.06 -0.57
C ASN A 114 2.31 -15.44 -0.83
N LYS A 115 3.29 -16.29 -1.10
CA LYS A 115 4.68 -15.85 -1.21
C LYS A 115 4.93 -14.84 -2.31
N GLU A 116 4.20 -14.95 -3.41
CA GLU A 116 4.35 -14.01 -4.52
C GLU A 116 3.88 -12.62 -4.10
N ILE A 117 2.73 -12.54 -3.44
CA ILE A 117 2.17 -11.27 -3.00
C ILE A 117 3.03 -10.65 -1.90
N VAL A 118 3.42 -11.46 -0.91
CA VAL A 118 4.29 -10.99 0.16
C VAL A 118 5.61 -10.46 -0.41
N GLY A 119 6.21 -11.23 -1.33
CA GLY A 119 7.47 -10.82 -1.94
C GLY A 119 7.35 -9.50 -2.72
N PHE A 120 6.25 -9.32 -3.44
CA PHE A 120 6.01 -8.10 -4.19
C PHE A 120 5.94 -6.89 -3.25
N ILE A 121 5.15 -6.99 -2.19
CA ILE A 121 4.98 -5.88 -1.26
C ILE A 121 6.28 -5.57 -0.52
N GLU A 122 7.02 -6.61 -0.10
CA GLU A 122 8.29 -6.41 0.59
C GLU A 122 9.33 -5.77 -0.30
N LYS A 123 9.31 -6.10 -1.58
CA LYS A 123 10.26 -5.55 -2.54
C LYS A 123 10.02 -4.05 -2.77
N TRP A 124 8.78 -3.66 -2.96
CA TRP A 124 8.46 -2.29 -3.36
C TRP A 124 8.18 -1.36 -2.19
N PHE A 125 7.81 -1.91 -1.04
CA PHE A 125 7.50 -1.13 0.16
C PHE A 125 8.19 -1.73 1.38
N PRO A 126 9.54 -1.77 1.37
CA PRO A 126 10.29 -2.45 2.43
C PRO A 126 10.17 -1.81 3.81
N ARG A 127 10.11 -0.50 3.89
CA ARG A 127 9.99 0.17 5.19
C ARG A 127 8.62 -0.04 5.81
N LEU A 128 7.60 0.00 4.97
CA LEU A 128 6.24 -0.27 5.38
C LEU A 128 6.11 -1.68 5.95
N THR A 129 6.62 -2.67 5.24
CA THR A 129 6.49 -4.06 5.67
C THR A 129 7.37 -4.35 6.89
N ASP A 130 8.56 -3.78 6.97
CA ASP A 130 9.42 -3.95 8.13
C ASP A 130 8.76 -3.38 9.38
N LYS A 131 8.17 -2.18 9.29
CA LYS A 131 7.51 -1.56 10.42
C LYS A 131 6.26 -2.34 10.82
N PHE A 132 5.51 -2.85 9.84
CA PHE A 132 4.35 -3.67 10.12
C PHE A 132 4.73 -4.89 10.97
N LYS A 133 5.78 -5.61 10.56
CA LYS A 133 6.25 -6.78 11.31
C LYS A 133 6.70 -6.39 12.70
N TRP A 134 7.42 -5.28 12.81
CA TRP A 134 7.89 -4.79 14.11
C TRP A 134 6.73 -4.51 15.06
N ILE A 135 5.67 -3.88 14.55
CA ILE A 135 4.49 -3.58 15.37
C ILE A 135 3.83 -4.86 15.87
N LEU A 136 3.72 -5.88 15.02
CA LEU A 136 3.13 -7.14 15.42
C LEU A 136 3.94 -7.85 16.52
N GLU A 137 5.24 -7.62 16.57
CA GLU A 137 6.11 -8.26 17.56
C GLU A 137 6.23 -7.46 18.84
N ASN A 138 5.83 -6.22 18.82
CA ASN A 138 5.96 -5.30 19.94
C ASN A 138 4.62 -4.71 20.35
#